data_af09997851fe130299eb49fe339cc48b
#
_entry.id   af09997851fe130299eb49fe339cc48b
#
_cell.length_a   1.000
_cell.length_b   1.000
_cell.length_c   1.000
_cell.angle_alpha   90.00
_cell.angle_beta   90.00
_cell.angle_gamma   90.00
#
_symmetry.space_group_name_H-M   'P 1'
#
loop_
_entity.id
_entity.type
_entity.pdbx_description
1 polymer ?
#
loop_
_entity_poly.entity_id
_entity_poly.type
_entity_poly.pdbx_seq_one_letter_code
_entity_poly.pdbx_strand_id
1 'polypeptide(L)'
;MKSVFICVICVTLFVTARANTVATADLRDEVNTFLGKELAAHLAAIKSLDPPPDRILGVPTTGEYSWGTFMRSLAAYAETTGNRELAGRDLAKTVGQIGLIESRAGSKAFSQLYAALALRHFGRDLKTNALWQSLSPEEQTAWRSLLNPERFYDPKTNRVIDLAENYLGVASRIASIGYELGISNDRAFLDKLLDRAAVQFTEGNLYADDAPPTGRFDRYSNEYARYIWEAAETVGRKDLLDKIRPSLKAQMRLWWDVVSEDGYGYNWGRSQGVVSYLDTPEIVGFLAAHPEFRPAPLADMAALYYQAWNYLLHDYRADAHLLSIFAFGRGNYAYISRDREWQQTTGFFGKLANSHTSIMNALEKEGITTFPVVPTLPSVARFEFFRKTPERSAGVWVVRQGMLRFALPITTGTKPGMSDYQPSPHGLPGFAAPVEQVYPSLTPFIELADGRTVVATDGADMIEPSANGRTLRARWTRWAVVGLPPGKLQDVGLTSEVVWRIEGGALTREETLSSKQPISIRRWRMAIPSTYSNIDMEMLKRGAVRFKSPKGTLDVTFGADFPVQATVVAAG
;
A
#
# COMPACT_ATOMS: atom_id res chain seq x y z
N MET A 1 -3.45 22.35 35.26
CA MET A 1 -3.58 23.40 34.24
C MET A 1 -4.26 22.78 33.04
N LYS A 2 -5.26 23.41 32.46
CA LYS A 2 -5.97 22.92 31.26
C LYS A 2 -5.84 23.96 30.17
N SER A 3 -5.43 23.56 28.98
CA SER A 3 -5.38 24.40 27.78
C SER A 3 -6.19 23.74 26.68
N VAL A 4 -7.02 24.51 25.98
CA VAL A 4 -7.87 24.00 24.88
C VAL A 4 -7.36 24.58 23.57
N PHE A 5 -7.13 23.71 22.59
CA PHE A 5 -6.71 24.04 21.24
C PHE A 5 -7.80 23.66 20.24
N ILE A 6 -8.24 24.59 19.42
CA ILE A 6 -9.24 24.37 18.37
C ILE A 6 -8.59 24.64 17.02
N CYS A 7 -8.71 23.68 16.10
CA CYS A 7 -8.29 23.83 14.71
C CYS A 7 -9.46 23.45 13.80
N VAL A 8 -9.76 24.27 12.81
CA VAL A 8 -10.79 24.04 11.80
C VAL A 8 -10.14 23.99 10.42
N ILE A 9 -10.46 22.96 9.65
CA ILE A 9 -9.90 22.70 8.32
C ILE A 9 -11.05 22.66 7.31
N CYS A 10 -10.99 23.49 6.28
CA CYS A 10 -11.93 23.52 5.15
C CYS A 10 -11.20 23.31 3.83
N VAL A 11 -11.82 22.60 2.89
CA VAL A 11 -11.24 22.25 1.58
C VAL A 11 -12.16 22.70 0.45
N THR A 12 -11.56 23.27 -0.61
CA THR A 12 -12.25 23.63 -1.86
C THR A 12 -11.54 23.00 -3.06
N LEU A 13 -12.30 22.34 -3.94
CA LEU A 13 -11.80 21.67 -5.15
C LEU A 13 -12.19 22.42 -6.42
N PHE A 14 -11.37 22.29 -7.46
CA PHE A 14 -11.69 22.74 -8.82
C PHE A 14 -12.06 21.53 -9.69
N VAL A 15 -13.24 21.55 -10.32
CA VAL A 15 -13.76 20.46 -11.15
C VAL A 15 -13.67 20.84 -12.63
N THR A 16 -13.08 19.99 -13.46
CA THR A 16 -13.07 20.11 -14.93
C THR A 16 -13.93 19.00 -15.55
N ALA A 17 -14.78 19.33 -16.52
CA ALA A 17 -15.62 18.37 -17.24
C ALA A 17 -14.77 17.51 -18.19
N ARG A 18 -14.95 16.18 -18.15
CA ARG A 18 -14.33 15.18 -19.05
C ARG A 18 -15.40 14.28 -19.68
N ALA A 19 -15.00 13.48 -20.68
CA ALA A 19 -15.87 12.45 -21.27
C ALA A 19 -16.46 11.55 -20.17
N ASN A 20 -17.72 11.14 -20.32
CA ASN A 20 -18.46 10.48 -19.26
C ASN A 20 -18.15 8.98 -19.10
N THR A 21 -17.63 8.32 -20.16
CA THR A 21 -17.37 6.87 -20.18
C THR A 21 -16.07 6.52 -20.90
N VAL A 22 -15.52 5.36 -20.56
CA VAL A 22 -14.37 4.70 -21.21
C VAL A 22 -14.85 3.40 -21.83
N ALA A 23 -14.43 3.10 -23.07
CA ALA A 23 -14.66 1.80 -23.67
C ALA A 23 -13.68 0.75 -23.12
N THR A 24 -14.19 -0.41 -22.74
CA THR A 24 -13.36 -1.52 -22.20
C THR A 24 -12.30 -1.98 -23.20
N ALA A 25 -12.66 -2.02 -24.49
CA ALA A 25 -11.72 -2.40 -25.54
C ALA A 25 -10.56 -1.41 -25.68
N ASP A 26 -10.84 -0.10 -25.62
CA ASP A 26 -9.81 0.95 -25.75
C ASP A 26 -8.80 0.85 -24.59
N LEU A 27 -9.29 0.65 -23.36
CA LEU A 27 -8.40 0.48 -22.20
C LEU A 27 -7.56 -0.81 -22.31
N ARG A 28 -8.16 -1.90 -22.83
CA ARG A 28 -7.43 -3.16 -23.08
C ARG A 28 -6.27 -2.93 -24.03
N ASP A 29 -6.52 -2.28 -25.15
CA ASP A 29 -5.53 -2.04 -26.19
C ASP A 29 -4.45 -1.06 -25.74
N GLU A 30 -4.83 -0.01 -25.02
CA GLU A 30 -3.90 0.99 -24.48
C GLU A 30 -2.90 0.35 -23.51
N VAL A 31 -3.37 -0.41 -22.52
CA VAL A 31 -2.51 -1.05 -21.51
C VAL A 31 -1.62 -2.13 -22.15
N ASN A 32 -2.16 -2.95 -23.05
CA ASN A 32 -1.39 -3.99 -23.74
C ASN A 32 -0.30 -3.39 -24.64
N THR A 33 -0.63 -2.30 -25.36
CA THR A 33 0.33 -1.58 -26.21
C THR A 33 1.44 -0.96 -25.38
N PHE A 34 1.10 -0.31 -24.27
CA PHE A 34 2.07 0.25 -23.34
C PHE A 34 3.01 -0.84 -22.81
N LEU A 35 2.47 -1.93 -22.26
CA LEU A 35 3.27 -3.03 -21.71
C LEU A 35 4.20 -3.63 -22.76
N GLY A 36 3.70 -3.87 -23.98
CA GLY A 36 4.50 -4.43 -25.07
C GLY A 36 5.66 -3.51 -25.47
N LYS A 37 5.40 -2.22 -25.63
CA LYS A 37 6.41 -1.21 -25.95
C LYS A 37 7.49 -1.12 -24.87
N GLU A 38 7.06 -0.99 -23.62
CA GLU A 38 7.99 -0.75 -22.52
C GLU A 38 8.84 -2.00 -22.20
N LEU A 39 8.23 -3.19 -22.14
CA LEU A 39 8.97 -4.43 -21.95
C LEU A 39 9.93 -4.74 -23.11
N ALA A 40 9.56 -4.39 -24.36
CA ALA A 40 10.46 -4.51 -25.51
C ALA A 40 11.69 -3.62 -25.36
N ALA A 41 11.54 -2.38 -24.89
CA ALA A 41 12.66 -1.47 -24.62
C ALA A 41 13.61 -2.03 -23.55
N HIS A 42 13.06 -2.58 -22.46
CA HIS A 42 13.87 -3.23 -21.41
C HIS A 42 14.61 -4.46 -21.95
N LEU A 43 13.95 -5.32 -22.74
CA LEU A 43 14.59 -6.49 -23.35
C LEU A 43 15.69 -6.12 -24.35
N ALA A 44 15.46 -5.10 -25.16
CA ALA A 44 16.45 -4.61 -26.14
C ALA A 44 17.71 -4.06 -25.45
N ALA A 45 17.58 -3.48 -24.25
CA ALA A 45 18.71 -3.00 -23.47
C ALA A 45 19.57 -4.13 -22.87
N ILE A 46 19.10 -5.37 -22.86
CA ILE A 46 19.82 -6.54 -22.32
C ILE A 46 20.59 -7.23 -23.46
N LYS A 47 21.91 -7.09 -23.48
CA LYS A 47 22.76 -7.77 -24.48
C LYS A 47 22.97 -9.26 -24.17
N SER A 48 23.15 -9.60 -22.90
CA SER A 48 23.36 -10.96 -22.41
C SER A 48 22.69 -11.15 -21.06
N LEU A 49 22.28 -12.39 -20.75
CA LEU A 49 21.83 -12.82 -19.43
C LEU A 49 22.89 -13.69 -18.72
N ASP A 50 24.03 -13.95 -19.36
CA ASP A 50 25.15 -14.68 -18.78
C ASP A 50 26.49 -14.04 -19.22
N PRO A 51 27.14 -13.22 -18.38
CA PRO A 51 26.60 -12.68 -17.12
C PRO A 51 25.48 -11.62 -17.36
N PRO A 52 24.59 -11.46 -16.39
CA PRO A 52 23.57 -10.43 -16.47
C PRO A 52 24.17 -9.03 -16.33
N PRO A 53 23.61 -8.01 -16.98
CA PRO A 53 24.13 -6.64 -16.89
C PRO A 53 23.87 -6.03 -15.52
N ASP A 54 24.84 -5.26 -15.00
CA ASP A 54 24.70 -4.52 -13.74
C ASP A 54 23.78 -3.30 -13.87
N ARG A 55 23.52 -2.85 -15.09
CA ARG A 55 22.66 -1.70 -15.40
C ARG A 55 21.81 -1.96 -16.63
N ILE A 56 20.57 -1.51 -16.58
CA ILE A 56 19.61 -1.50 -17.71
C ILE A 56 19.02 -0.10 -17.78
N LEU A 57 18.94 0.49 -18.99
CA LEU A 57 18.43 1.85 -19.20
C LEU A 57 19.07 2.89 -18.26
N GLY A 58 20.34 2.72 -17.98
CA GLY A 58 21.10 3.64 -17.13
C GLY A 58 20.92 3.49 -15.63
N VAL A 59 20.06 2.59 -15.15
CA VAL A 59 19.83 2.35 -13.72
C VAL A 59 20.34 0.96 -13.28
N PRO A 60 20.76 0.79 -12.01
CA PRO A 60 21.24 -0.48 -11.50
C PRO A 60 20.18 -1.61 -11.54
N THR A 61 20.64 -2.84 -11.73
CA THR A 61 19.84 -4.06 -11.64
C THR A 61 20.03 -4.80 -10.32
N THR A 62 20.80 -4.21 -9.40
CA THR A 62 21.22 -4.79 -8.11
C THR A 62 20.16 -4.68 -7.01
N GLY A 63 18.99 -4.12 -7.30
CA GLY A 63 17.87 -4.08 -6.36
C GLY A 63 17.47 -5.50 -5.92
N GLU A 64 17.02 -5.60 -4.68
CA GLU A 64 16.79 -6.85 -3.94
C GLU A 64 15.90 -7.87 -4.67
N TYR A 65 14.97 -7.39 -5.53
CA TYR A 65 14.01 -8.21 -6.26
C TYR A 65 13.99 -7.92 -7.76
N SER A 66 15.02 -7.26 -8.27
CA SER A 66 15.04 -6.67 -9.63
C SER A 66 14.76 -7.69 -10.73
N TRP A 67 15.48 -8.79 -10.74
CA TRP A 67 15.31 -9.82 -11.76
C TRP A 67 14.01 -10.61 -11.56
N GLY A 68 13.59 -10.83 -10.30
CA GLY A 68 12.31 -11.45 -9.99
C GLY A 68 11.12 -10.64 -10.50
N THR A 69 11.12 -9.32 -10.30
CA THR A 69 10.04 -8.43 -10.81
C THR A 69 10.01 -8.41 -12.34
N PHE A 70 11.17 -8.36 -12.99
CA PHE A 70 11.24 -8.38 -14.44
C PHE A 70 10.77 -9.71 -15.03
N MET A 71 11.19 -10.82 -14.46
CA MET A 71 10.73 -12.17 -14.83
C MET A 71 9.20 -12.29 -14.76
N ARG A 72 8.60 -11.85 -13.64
CA ARG A 72 7.15 -11.81 -13.47
C ARG A 72 6.47 -10.94 -14.53
N SER A 73 7.03 -9.77 -14.86
CA SER A 73 6.43 -8.86 -15.84
C SER A 73 6.38 -9.45 -17.24
N LEU A 74 7.44 -10.12 -17.68
CA LEU A 74 7.48 -10.80 -18.98
C LEU A 74 6.48 -11.97 -19.04
N ALA A 75 6.39 -12.75 -17.97
CA ALA A 75 5.49 -13.89 -17.89
C ALA A 75 4.01 -13.44 -17.86
N ALA A 76 3.68 -12.43 -17.05
CA ALA A 76 2.34 -11.86 -17.00
C ALA A 76 1.93 -11.24 -18.34
N TYR A 77 2.83 -10.51 -19.00
CA TYR A 77 2.60 -9.99 -20.36
C TYR A 77 2.30 -11.11 -21.36
N ALA A 78 3.07 -12.20 -21.34
CA ALA A 78 2.86 -13.35 -22.22
C ALA A 78 1.48 -13.98 -22.03
N GLU A 79 0.99 -14.10 -20.79
CA GLU A 79 -0.36 -14.59 -20.50
C GLU A 79 -1.43 -13.58 -20.96
N THR A 80 -1.26 -12.29 -20.63
CA THR A 80 -2.23 -11.23 -20.93
C THR A 80 -2.48 -11.07 -22.43
N THR A 81 -1.42 -11.11 -23.24
CA THR A 81 -1.48 -10.83 -24.67
C THR A 81 -1.50 -12.08 -25.56
N GLY A 82 -1.12 -13.23 -25.01
CA GLY A 82 -0.87 -14.45 -25.78
C GLY A 82 0.45 -14.45 -26.56
N ASN A 83 1.20 -13.35 -26.54
CA ASN A 83 2.48 -13.24 -27.25
C ASN A 83 3.55 -14.13 -26.61
N ARG A 84 4.25 -14.90 -27.43
CA ARG A 84 5.34 -15.79 -26.99
C ARG A 84 6.72 -15.21 -27.28
N GLU A 85 6.80 -14.19 -28.08
CA GLU A 85 8.03 -13.48 -28.44
C GLU A 85 7.88 -11.98 -28.24
N LEU A 86 8.95 -11.33 -27.83
CA LEU A 86 9.04 -9.88 -27.69
C LEU A 86 10.48 -9.42 -27.96
N ALA A 87 10.66 -8.37 -28.76
CA ALA A 87 11.99 -7.85 -29.16
C ALA A 87 12.92 -8.95 -29.71
N GLY A 88 12.38 -9.92 -30.47
CA GLY A 88 13.12 -11.03 -31.08
C GLY A 88 13.57 -12.11 -30.07
N ARG A 89 13.01 -12.14 -28.86
CA ARG A 89 13.33 -13.12 -27.82
C ARG A 89 12.10 -13.96 -27.47
N ASP A 90 12.29 -15.27 -27.38
CA ASP A 90 11.33 -16.19 -26.80
C ASP A 90 11.17 -15.88 -25.29
N LEU A 91 9.95 -15.59 -24.86
CA LEU A 91 9.67 -15.16 -23.49
C LEU A 91 9.81 -16.31 -22.49
N ALA A 92 9.43 -17.54 -22.84
CA ALA A 92 9.57 -18.67 -21.95
C ALA A 92 11.05 -18.96 -21.66
N LYS A 93 11.90 -19.02 -22.69
CA LYS A 93 13.36 -19.19 -22.54
C LYS A 93 13.99 -18.04 -21.78
N THR A 94 13.60 -16.79 -22.08
CA THR A 94 14.16 -15.61 -21.42
C THR A 94 13.82 -15.62 -19.92
N VAL A 95 12.57 -15.89 -19.57
CA VAL A 95 12.13 -16.03 -18.16
C VAL A 95 12.85 -17.19 -17.48
N GLY A 96 13.03 -18.33 -18.19
CA GLY A 96 13.80 -19.46 -17.71
C GLY A 96 15.24 -19.08 -17.29
N GLN A 97 15.94 -18.34 -18.16
CA GLN A 97 17.30 -17.85 -17.89
C GLN A 97 17.36 -16.86 -16.72
N ILE A 98 16.37 -15.95 -16.59
CA ILE A 98 16.30 -15.02 -15.47
C ILE A 98 16.10 -15.78 -14.15
N GLY A 99 15.28 -16.84 -14.13
CA GLY A 99 15.13 -17.68 -12.95
C GLY A 99 16.44 -18.38 -12.52
N LEU A 100 17.33 -18.69 -13.46
CA LEU A 100 18.66 -19.22 -13.13
C LEU A 100 19.57 -18.16 -12.51
N ILE A 101 19.44 -16.89 -12.92
CA ILE A 101 20.14 -15.76 -12.26
C ILE A 101 19.70 -15.68 -10.80
N GLU A 102 18.39 -15.68 -10.55
CA GLU A 102 17.82 -15.65 -9.20
C GLU A 102 18.22 -16.87 -8.36
N SER A 103 18.24 -18.05 -8.93
CA SER A 103 18.68 -19.28 -8.25
C SER A 103 20.14 -19.20 -7.77
N ARG A 104 21.03 -18.65 -8.61
CA ARG A 104 22.46 -18.47 -8.26
C ARG A 104 22.67 -17.37 -7.22
N ALA A 105 21.86 -16.33 -7.24
CA ALA A 105 21.96 -15.19 -6.30
C ALA A 105 21.49 -15.51 -4.86
N GLY A 106 20.89 -16.68 -4.65
CA GLY A 106 20.33 -17.03 -3.33
C GLY A 106 19.14 -16.16 -2.95
N SER A 107 18.21 -16.00 -3.86
CA SER A 107 17.12 -15.04 -3.84
C SER A 107 16.30 -14.99 -2.57
N LYS A 108 15.79 -13.81 -2.28
CA LYS A 108 14.88 -13.53 -1.16
C LYS A 108 13.43 -13.90 -1.50
N ALA A 109 12.58 -14.00 -0.49
CA ALA A 109 11.23 -14.51 -0.59
C ALA A 109 10.37 -13.88 -1.69
N PHE A 110 10.46 -12.57 -1.92
CA PHE A 110 9.69 -11.94 -2.99
C PHE A 110 10.18 -12.33 -4.38
N SER A 111 11.49 -12.46 -4.61
CA SER A 111 12.00 -12.98 -5.89
C SER A 111 11.48 -14.38 -6.18
N GLN A 112 11.39 -15.22 -5.15
CA GLN A 112 10.87 -16.59 -5.30
C GLN A 112 9.36 -16.60 -5.53
N LEU A 113 8.61 -15.72 -4.87
CA LEU A 113 7.20 -15.53 -5.17
C LEU A 113 7.01 -15.11 -6.63
N TYR A 114 7.82 -14.18 -7.12
CA TYR A 114 7.76 -13.74 -8.51
C TYR A 114 8.15 -14.85 -9.50
N ALA A 115 9.11 -15.69 -9.14
CA ALA A 115 9.45 -16.87 -9.91
C ALA A 115 8.30 -17.90 -9.96
N ALA A 116 7.65 -18.15 -8.82
CA ALA A 116 6.50 -19.04 -8.74
C ALA A 116 5.34 -18.53 -9.61
N LEU A 117 5.03 -17.25 -9.50
CA LEU A 117 4.01 -16.60 -10.32
C LEU A 117 4.38 -16.63 -11.80
N ALA A 118 5.64 -16.33 -12.16
CA ALA A 118 6.11 -16.37 -13.54
C ALA A 118 5.96 -17.77 -14.15
N LEU A 119 6.33 -18.80 -13.42
CA LEU A 119 6.14 -20.17 -13.89
C LEU A 119 4.66 -20.50 -14.12
N ARG A 120 3.79 -20.10 -13.20
CA ARG A 120 2.35 -20.32 -13.30
C ARG A 120 1.71 -19.61 -14.52
N HIS A 121 2.20 -18.44 -14.91
CA HIS A 121 1.73 -17.69 -16.09
C HIS A 121 1.97 -18.43 -17.41
N PHE A 122 2.92 -19.38 -17.48
CA PHE A 122 3.15 -20.20 -18.65
C PHE A 122 2.36 -21.52 -18.67
N GLY A 123 1.51 -21.76 -17.67
CA GLY A 123 0.63 -22.92 -17.58
C GLY A 123 0.65 -23.57 -16.20
N ARG A 124 -0.47 -24.20 -15.82
CA ARG A 124 -0.65 -24.82 -14.50
C ARG A 124 -0.26 -26.30 -14.45
N ASP A 125 0.09 -26.90 -15.56
CA ASP A 125 0.58 -28.28 -15.66
C ASP A 125 2.00 -28.26 -16.23
N LEU A 126 2.98 -28.73 -15.44
CA LEU A 126 4.39 -28.76 -15.86
C LEU A 126 4.63 -29.53 -17.17
N LYS A 127 3.78 -30.50 -17.48
CA LYS A 127 3.89 -31.28 -18.74
C LYS A 127 3.64 -30.44 -19.97
N THR A 128 2.86 -29.38 -19.85
CA THR A 128 2.48 -28.47 -20.95
C THR A 128 2.96 -27.03 -20.72
N ASN A 129 3.56 -26.75 -19.56
CA ASN A 129 4.07 -25.42 -19.22
C ASN A 129 5.25 -25.05 -20.12
N ALA A 130 5.08 -24.04 -20.96
CA ALA A 130 6.06 -23.67 -21.99
C ALA A 130 7.43 -23.28 -21.40
N LEU A 131 7.44 -22.60 -20.25
CA LEU A 131 8.68 -22.25 -19.57
C LEU A 131 9.39 -23.54 -19.07
N TRP A 132 8.66 -24.40 -18.35
CA TRP A 132 9.23 -25.62 -17.79
C TRP A 132 9.79 -26.56 -18.87
N GLN A 133 9.08 -26.68 -20.01
CA GLN A 133 9.53 -27.50 -21.13
C GLN A 133 10.72 -26.90 -21.89
N SER A 134 11.00 -25.62 -21.73
CA SER A 134 12.18 -24.97 -22.32
C SER A 134 13.47 -25.17 -21.52
N LEU A 135 13.38 -25.71 -20.29
CA LEU A 135 14.51 -25.91 -19.37
C LEU A 135 15.14 -27.29 -19.54
N SER A 136 16.47 -27.37 -19.46
CA SER A 136 17.17 -28.65 -19.32
C SER A 136 16.89 -29.32 -17.96
N PRO A 137 17.16 -30.60 -17.76
CA PRO A 137 16.99 -31.28 -16.47
C PRO A 137 17.75 -30.58 -15.31
N GLU A 138 18.95 -30.08 -15.60
CA GLU A 138 19.78 -29.36 -14.63
C GLU A 138 19.14 -28.00 -14.27
N GLU A 139 18.64 -27.29 -15.24
CA GLU A 139 17.93 -26.02 -15.05
C GLU A 139 16.61 -26.21 -14.28
N GLN A 140 15.86 -27.29 -14.59
CA GLN A 140 14.67 -27.67 -13.82
C GLN A 140 15.01 -27.96 -12.35
N THR A 141 16.17 -28.57 -12.09
CA THR A 141 16.65 -28.81 -10.72
C THR A 141 16.96 -27.48 -10.01
N ALA A 142 17.61 -26.55 -10.69
CA ALA A 142 17.86 -25.21 -10.15
C ALA A 142 16.56 -24.45 -9.84
N TRP A 143 15.56 -24.52 -10.72
CA TRP A 143 14.24 -23.95 -10.51
C TRP A 143 13.48 -24.60 -9.34
N ARG A 144 13.56 -25.93 -9.16
CA ARG A 144 13.00 -26.60 -7.98
C ARG A 144 13.64 -26.10 -6.69
N SER A 145 14.96 -25.92 -6.69
CA SER A 145 15.67 -25.34 -5.54
C SER A 145 15.25 -23.89 -5.28
N LEU A 146 15.13 -23.07 -6.33
CA LEU A 146 14.65 -21.68 -6.23
C LEU A 146 13.25 -21.62 -5.59
N LEU A 147 12.35 -22.50 -5.96
CA LEU A 147 10.96 -22.51 -5.52
C LEU A 147 10.72 -23.32 -4.23
N ASN A 148 11.77 -23.80 -3.56
CA ASN A 148 11.62 -24.56 -2.32
C ASN A 148 11.24 -23.63 -1.16
N PRO A 149 10.00 -23.72 -0.62
CA PRO A 149 9.54 -22.84 0.44
C PRO A 149 10.08 -23.21 1.83
N GLU A 150 10.63 -24.42 2.01
CA GLU A 150 11.15 -24.89 3.31
C GLU A 150 12.30 -24.01 3.82
N ARG A 151 13.06 -23.41 2.89
CA ARG A 151 14.17 -22.49 3.25
C ARG A 151 13.73 -21.24 4.01
N PHE A 152 12.44 -20.93 4.04
CA PHE A 152 11.90 -19.78 4.78
C PHE A 152 11.27 -20.15 6.10
N TYR A 153 11.22 -21.42 6.47
CA TYR A 153 10.48 -21.87 7.61
C TYR A 153 11.32 -22.77 8.48
N ASP A 154 11.47 -22.40 9.75
CA ASP A 154 12.08 -23.24 10.77
C ASP A 154 11.00 -24.08 11.46
N PRO A 155 10.97 -25.40 11.24
CA PRO A 155 9.98 -26.27 11.85
C PRO A 155 10.13 -26.39 13.38
N LYS A 156 11.33 -26.11 13.94
CA LYS A 156 11.61 -26.18 15.38
C LYS A 156 10.97 -25.03 16.14
N THR A 157 11.10 -23.83 15.57
CA THR A 157 10.57 -22.60 16.18
C THR A 157 9.17 -22.24 15.66
N ASN A 158 8.68 -22.93 14.63
CA ASN A 158 7.44 -22.62 13.93
C ASN A 158 7.39 -21.17 13.39
N ARG A 159 8.52 -20.66 12.92
CA ARG A 159 8.69 -19.28 12.47
C ARG A 159 9.24 -19.23 11.04
N VAL A 160 8.96 -18.12 10.37
CA VAL A 160 9.59 -17.81 9.08
C VAL A 160 11.02 -17.35 9.33
N ILE A 161 11.98 -18.01 8.69
CA ILE A 161 13.42 -17.74 8.83
C ILE A 161 13.78 -16.51 8.00
N ASP A 162 14.60 -15.62 8.57
CA ASP A 162 15.14 -14.41 7.92
C ASP A 162 14.09 -13.44 7.36
N LEU A 163 12.83 -13.64 7.72
CA LEU A 163 11.72 -12.81 7.31
C LEU A 163 10.88 -12.40 8.52
N ALA A 164 10.22 -11.26 8.42
CA ALA A 164 9.21 -10.89 9.39
C ALA A 164 8.01 -11.86 9.32
N GLU A 165 7.35 -12.10 10.46
CA GLU A 165 6.17 -12.99 10.57
C GLU A 165 5.07 -12.68 9.55
N ASN A 166 4.94 -11.42 9.15
CA ASN A 166 4.01 -10.98 8.12
C ASN A 166 4.26 -11.63 6.74
N TYR A 167 5.46 -12.13 6.46
CA TYR A 167 5.78 -12.82 5.21
C TYR A 167 5.27 -14.26 5.14
N LEU A 168 4.54 -14.73 6.14
CA LEU A 168 3.84 -16.01 6.05
C LEU A 168 2.90 -16.10 4.83
N GLY A 169 2.28 -14.96 4.45
CA GLY A 169 1.48 -14.90 3.23
C GLY A 169 2.30 -15.19 1.97
N VAL A 170 3.51 -14.64 1.88
CA VAL A 170 4.43 -14.88 0.77
C VAL A 170 4.85 -16.36 0.73
N ALA A 171 5.28 -16.93 1.85
CA ALA A 171 5.69 -18.32 1.94
C ALA A 171 4.54 -19.29 1.59
N SER A 172 3.33 -19.01 2.11
CA SER A 172 2.13 -19.81 1.81
C SER A 172 1.79 -19.77 0.31
N ARG A 173 1.94 -18.62 -0.33
CA ARG A 173 1.67 -18.47 -1.77
C ARG A 173 2.69 -19.21 -2.62
N ILE A 174 4.00 -19.14 -2.30
CA ILE A 174 5.04 -19.92 -2.98
C ILE A 174 4.75 -21.42 -2.85
N ALA A 175 4.47 -21.88 -1.63
CA ALA A 175 4.19 -23.29 -1.37
C ALA A 175 2.94 -23.79 -2.11
N SER A 176 1.86 -22.99 -2.14
CA SER A 176 0.62 -23.37 -2.83
C SER A 176 0.79 -23.47 -4.35
N ILE A 177 1.53 -22.53 -4.95
CA ILE A 177 1.85 -22.58 -6.39
C ILE A 177 2.75 -23.78 -6.69
N GLY A 178 3.77 -24.02 -5.86
CA GLY A 178 4.63 -25.19 -6.02
C GLY A 178 3.87 -26.52 -5.92
N TYR A 179 2.87 -26.61 -5.04
CA TYR A 179 1.99 -27.74 -4.92
C TYR A 179 1.04 -27.87 -6.13
N GLU A 180 0.39 -26.78 -6.56
CA GLU A 180 -0.47 -26.73 -7.74
C GLU A 180 0.24 -27.22 -9.01
N LEU A 181 1.50 -26.81 -9.20
CA LEU A 181 2.31 -27.15 -10.36
C LEU A 181 2.98 -28.56 -10.26
N GLY A 182 2.93 -29.21 -9.11
CA GLY A 182 3.64 -30.48 -8.90
C GLY A 182 5.16 -30.32 -8.72
N ILE A 183 5.65 -29.14 -8.38
CA ILE A 183 7.04 -28.87 -7.99
C ILE A 183 7.33 -29.51 -6.62
N SER A 184 6.40 -29.37 -5.68
CA SER A 184 6.40 -29.98 -4.36
C SER A 184 5.14 -30.80 -4.17
N ASN A 185 5.27 -31.97 -3.55
CA ASN A 185 4.14 -32.82 -3.15
C ASN A 185 3.89 -32.78 -1.64
N ASP A 186 4.58 -31.91 -0.91
CA ASP A 186 4.45 -31.82 0.55
C ASP A 186 3.23 -30.98 0.95
N ARG A 187 2.08 -31.67 0.93
CA ARG A 187 0.82 -31.11 1.40
C ARG A 187 0.85 -30.80 2.89
N ALA A 188 1.49 -31.63 3.69
CA ALA A 188 1.55 -31.45 5.13
C ALA A 188 2.31 -30.18 5.52
N PHE A 189 3.41 -29.88 4.82
CA PHE A 189 4.13 -28.62 5.01
C PHE A 189 3.27 -27.39 4.65
N LEU A 190 2.57 -27.44 3.52
CA LEU A 190 1.69 -26.36 3.10
C LEU A 190 0.55 -26.14 4.10
N ASP A 191 -0.11 -27.19 4.55
CA ASP A 191 -1.17 -27.10 5.59
C ASP A 191 -0.60 -26.47 6.87
N LYS A 192 0.60 -26.83 7.29
CA LYS A 192 1.26 -26.23 8.45
C LYS A 192 1.51 -24.73 8.29
N LEU A 193 1.97 -24.27 7.11
CA LEU A 193 2.12 -22.84 6.83
C LEU A 193 0.78 -22.11 6.89
N LEU A 194 -0.25 -22.68 6.28
CA LEU A 194 -1.60 -22.10 6.27
C LEU A 194 -2.21 -22.03 7.68
N ASP A 195 -2.08 -23.09 8.49
CA ASP A 195 -2.55 -23.12 9.87
C ASP A 195 -1.82 -22.04 10.70
N ARG A 196 -0.53 -21.87 10.49
CA ARG A 196 0.25 -20.81 11.16
C ARG A 196 -0.20 -19.42 10.72
N ALA A 197 -0.44 -19.20 9.44
CA ALA A 197 -0.94 -17.94 8.91
C ALA A 197 -2.37 -17.63 9.41
N ALA A 198 -3.22 -18.65 9.54
CA ALA A 198 -4.60 -18.52 10.01
C ALA A 198 -4.71 -18.00 11.45
N VAL A 199 -3.68 -18.15 12.27
CA VAL A 199 -3.62 -17.59 13.63
C VAL A 199 -3.70 -16.06 13.63
N GLN A 200 -3.27 -15.41 12.55
CA GLN A 200 -3.32 -13.95 12.40
C GLN A 200 -4.75 -13.41 12.19
N PHE A 201 -5.69 -14.27 11.78
CA PHE A 201 -7.09 -13.88 11.56
C PHE A 201 -7.90 -14.18 12.82
N THR A 202 -7.88 -13.24 13.76
CA THR A 202 -8.66 -13.31 14.99
C THR A 202 -9.95 -12.50 14.88
N GLU A 203 -10.99 -12.95 15.58
CA GLU A 203 -12.28 -12.25 15.57
C GLU A 203 -12.13 -10.81 16.07
N GLY A 204 -12.76 -9.87 15.36
CA GLY A 204 -12.73 -8.45 15.69
C GLY A 204 -11.42 -7.72 15.41
N ASN A 205 -10.44 -8.39 14.80
CA ASN A 205 -9.19 -7.77 14.38
C ASN A 205 -8.95 -7.98 12.89
N LEU A 206 -8.33 -6.99 12.24
CA LEU A 206 -7.82 -7.15 10.88
C LEU A 206 -6.43 -7.79 10.91
N TYR A 207 -6.06 -8.45 9.80
CA TYR A 207 -4.74 -9.04 9.65
C TYR A 207 -3.65 -7.98 9.79
N ALA A 208 -2.73 -8.16 10.73
CA ALA A 208 -1.65 -7.20 10.97
C ALA A 208 -0.47 -7.42 10.02
N ASP A 209 0.11 -6.31 9.53
CA ASP A 209 1.35 -6.34 8.73
C ASP A 209 2.58 -6.73 9.57
N ASP A 210 2.47 -6.65 10.87
CA ASP A 210 3.57 -6.96 11.79
C ASP A 210 3.15 -8.00 12.81
N ALA A 211 4.14 -8.63 13.46
CA ALA A 211 3.87 -9.59 14.50
C ALA A 211 3.00 -8.97 15.60
N PRO A 212 2.00 -9.71 16.12
CA PRO A 212 1.23 -9.24 17.26
C PRO A 212 2.18 -8.84 18.42
N PRO A 213 1.88 -7.82 19.21
CA PRO A 213 0.54 -7.23 19.38
C PRO A 213 0.40 -5.80 18.83
N THR A 214 1.16 -5.38 17.83
CA THR A 214 1.22 -3.95 17.46
C THR A 214 -0.10 -3.42 16.90
N GLY A 215 -0.92 -4.25 16.26
CA GLY A 215 -2.18 -3.84 15.64
C GLY A 215 -1.99 -2.95 14.41
N ARG A 216 -0.79 -2.96 13.82
CA ARG A 216 -0.51 -2.22 12.61
C ARG A 216 -1.25 -2.86 11.43
N PHE A 217 -1.97 -2.04 10.71
CA PHE A 217 -2.62 -2.41 9.46
C PHE A 217 -2.27 -1.38 8.39
N ASP A 218 -1.76 -1.85 7.26
CA ASP A 218 -1.46 -1.04 6.09
C ASP A 218 -1.68 -1.83 4.80
N ARG A 219 -1.22 -1.31 3.66
CA ARG A 219 -1.32 -1.98 2.36
C ARG A 219 -0.79 -3.42 2.36
N TYR A 220 0.30 -3.67 3.07
CA TYR A 220 0.91 -5.01 3.14
C TYR A 220 0.04 -6.00 3.90
N SER A 221 -0.67 -5.55 4.92
CA SER A 221 -1.66 -6.38 5.62
C SER A 221 -2.71 -6.92 4.66
N ASN A 222 -3.19 -6.06 3.75
CA ASN A 222 -4.11 -6.44 2.70
C ASN A 222 -3.46 -7.39 1.68
N GLU A 223 -2.24 -7.12 1.24
CA GLU A 223 -1.50 -7.94 0.27
C GLU A 223 -1.29 -9.36 0.81
N TYR A 224 -0.80 -9.50 2.05
CA TYR A 224 -0.55 -10.82 2.64
C TYR A 224 -1.84 -11.60 2.94
N ALA A 225 -2.90 -10.93 3.37
CA ALA A 225 -4.20 -11.56 3.57
C ALA A 225 -4.75 -12.18 2.28
N ARG A 226 -4.60 -11.48 1.14
CA ARG A 226 -4.97 -12.00 -0.18
C ARG A 226 -4.12 -13.19 -0.58
N TYR A 227 -2.81 -13.18 -0.35
CA TYR A 227 -1.94 -14.31 -0.64
C TYR A 227 -2.31 -15.57 0.17
N ILE A 228 -2.68 -15.40 1.44
CA ILE A 228 -3.13 -16.53 2.28
C ILE A 228 -4.47 -17.06 1.77
N TRP A 229 -5.41 -16.17 1.39
CA TRP A 229 -6.67 -16.57 0.77
C TRP A 229 -6.44 -17.39 -0.51
N GLU A 230 -5.67 -16.86 -1.46
CA GLU A 230 -5.36 -17.53 -2.72
C GLU A 230 -4.62 -18.86 -2.51
N ALA A 231 -3.76 -18.96 -1.50
CA ALA A 231 -3.09 -20.20 -1.16
C ALA A 231 -4.06 -21.25 -0.60
N ALA A 232 -4.96 -20.84 0.32
CA ALA A 232 -5.99 -21.73 0.87
C ALA A 232 -6.98 -22.19 -0.21
N GLU A 233 -7.37 -21.31 -1.13
CA GLU A 233 -8.25 -21.59 -2.25
C GLU A 233 -7.60 -22.61 -3.22
N THR A 234 -6.33 -22.40 -3.59
CA THR A 234 -5.56 -23.30 -4.47
C THR A 234 -5.58 -24.74 -3.97
N VAL A 235 -5.59 -24.96 -2.66
CA VAL A 235 -5.55 -26.31 -2.07
C VAL A 235 -6.87 -26.75 -1.44
N GLY A 236 -7.94 -25.97 -1.59
CA GLY A 236 -9.30 -26.33 -1.20
C GLY A 236 -9.54 -26.37 0.32
N ARG A 237 -8.81 -25.56 1.14
CA ARG A 237 -8.95 -25.47 2.59
C ARG A 237 -10.18 -24.63 2.96
N LYS A 238 -11.38 -25.21 2.81
CA LYS A 238 -12.66 -24.54 3.11
C LYS A 238 -12.75 -23.99 4.53
N ASP A 239 -12.24 -24.73 5.51
CA ASP A 239 -12.17 -24.32 6.91
C ASP A 239 -11.44 -22.98 7.09
N LEU A 240 -10.32 -22.79 6.40
CA LEU A 240 -9.55 -21.55 6.43
C LEU A 240 -10.23 -20.42 5.63
N LEU A 241 -10.78 -20.74 4.46
CA LEU A 241 -11.52 -19.76 3.66
C LEU A 241 -12.69 -19.17 4.45
N ASP A 242 -13.44 -20.00 5.18
CA ASP A 242 -14.55 -19.53 6.02
C ASP A 242 -14.05 -18.67 7.19
N LYS A 243 -12.92 -19.03 7.80
CA LYS A 243 -12.28 -18.25 8.86
C LYS A 243 -11.76 -16.89 8.38
N ILE A 244 -11.14 -16.83 7.20
CA ILE A 244 -10.50 -15.64 6.65
C ILE A 244 -11.50 -14.68 6.03
N ARG A 245 -12.59 -15.18 5.44
CA ARG A 245 -13.59 -14.43 4.67
C ARG A 245 -14.11 -13.17 5.36
N PRO A 246 -14.52 -13.17 6.64
CA PRO A 246 -15.03 -11.96 7.30
C PRO A 246 -13.98 -10.85 7.36
N SER A 247 -12.75 -11.19 7.74
CA SER A 247 -11.63 -10.23 7.82
C SER A 247 -11.29 -9.67 6.44
N LEU A 248 -11.23 -10.51 5.41
CA LEU A 248 -10.91 -10.07 4.06
C LEU A 248 -12.01 -9.18 3.47
N LYS A 249 -13.30 -9.48 3.73
CA LYS A 249 -14.41 -8.58 3.38
C LYS A 249 -14.28 -7.22 4.06
N ALA A 250 -13.95 -7.18 5.33
CA ALA A 250 -13.75 -5.94 6.07
C ALA A 250 -12.57 -5.13 5.50
N GLN A 251 -11.48 -5.79 5.10
CA GLN A 251 -10.32 -5.16 4.48
C GLN A 251 -10.65 -4.58 3.10
N MET A 252 -11.39 -5.31 2.26
CA MET A 252 -11.81 -4.82 0.94
C MET A 252 -12.79 -3.63 1.07
N ARG A 253 -13.69 -3.70 2.04
CA ARG A 253 -14.58 -2.57 2.36
C ARG A 253 -13.80 -1.36 2.85
N LEU A 254 -12.81 -1.56 3.74
CA LEU A 254 -11.96 -0.48 4.23
C LEU A 254 -11.19 0.17 3.08
N TRP A 255 -10.59 -0.62 2.20
CA TRP A 255 -9.89 -0.08 1.03
C TRP A 255 -10.82 0.79 0.18
N TRP A 256 -12.05 0.33 -0.12
CA TRP A 256 -13.03 1.10 -0.88
C TRP A 256 -13.44 2.41 -0.21
N ASP A 257 -13.51 2.39 1.11
CA ASP A 257 -13.84 3.58 1.89
C ASP A 257 -12.70 4.60 1.95
N VAL A 258 -11.44 4.16 1.86
CA VAL A 258 -10.27 5.07 1.91
C VAL A 258 -9.76 5.51 0.55
N VAL A 259 -9.95 4.72 -0.50
CA VAL A 259 -9.43 5.05 -1.83
C VAL A 259 -9.98 6.38 -2.32
N SER A 260 -9.14 7.19 -2.98
CA SER A 260 -9.55 8.44 -3.61
C SER A 260 -10.03 8.24 -5.04
N GLU A 261 -10.71 9.22 -5.61
CA GLU A 261 -11.25 9.16 -6.98
C GLU A 261 -10.18 9.03 -8.06
N ASP A 262 -8.96 9.43 -7.77
CA ASP A 262 -7.79 9.29 -8.64
C ASP A 262 -7.06 7.94 -8.48
N GLY A 263 -7.60 7.05 -7.67
CA GLY A 263 -7.05 5.72 -7.45
C GLY A 263 -5.94 5.63 -6.40
N TYR A 264 -5.69 6.67 -5.62
CA TYR A 264 -4.74 6.57 -4.51
C TYR A 264 -5.34 5.73 -3.38
N GLY A 265 -4.63 4.67 -2.98
CA GLY A 265 -5.09 3.72 -1.97
C GLY A 265 -4.85 4.18 -0.53
N TYR A 266 -4.16 3.36 0.26
CA TYR A 266 -3.84 3.69 1.66
C TYR A 266 -2.87 4.87 1.77
N ASN A 267 -3.17 5.82 2.66
CA ASN A 267 -2.34 7.00 2.94
C ASN A 267 -1.51 6.87 4.21
N TRP A 268 -1.42 5.69 4.77
CA TRP A 268 -0.60 5.35 5.95
C TRP A 268 0.09 4.00 5.74
N GLY A 269 1.07 3.72 6.60
CA GLY A 269 1.86 2.50 6.50
C GLY A 269 3.09 2.67 5.61
N ARG A 270 3.77 1.58 5.36
CA ARG A 270 5.01 1.54 4.59
C ARG A 270 4.76 1.77 3.10
N SER A 271 5.81 2.26 2.41
CA SER A 271 5.84 2.35 0.94
C SER A 271 4.70 3.17 0.33
N GLN A 272 4.52 4.35 0.86
CA GLN A 272 3.60 5.36 0.34
C GLN A 272 4.04 5.92 -1.03
N GLY A 273 3.31 6.89 -1.55
CA GLY A 273 3.60 7.54 -2.81
C GLY A 273 3.15 6.71 -4.01
N VAL A 274 3.98 6.61 -5.04
CA VAL A 274 3.65 5.89 -6.28
C VAL A 274 3.19 4.45 -6.05
N VAL A 275 3.71 3.78 -5.01
CA VAL A 275 3.34 2.40 -4.68
C VAL A 275 1.89 2.28 -4.21
N SER A 276 1.32 3.32 -3.61
CA SER A 276 -0.10 3.33 -3.23
C SER A 276 -1.04 3.35 -4.43
N TYR A 277 -0.62 3.89 -5.58
CA TYR A 277 -1.37 3.74 -6.83
C TYR A 277 -1.26 2.34 -7.43
N LEU A 278 -0.13 1.64 -7.20
CA LEU A 278 0.06 0.26 -7.65
C LEU A 278 -0.85 -0.73 -6.94
N ASP A 279 -1.26 -0.44 -5.71
CA ASP A 279 -2.18 -1.30 -4.96
C ASP A 279 -3.57 -1.36 -5.59
N THR A 280 -4.03 -0.26 -6.17
CA THR A 280 -5.38 -0.19 -6.74
C THR A 280 -5.59 -1.18 -7.88
N PRO A 281 -4.73 -1.29 -8.91
CA PRO A 281 -4.82 -2.36 -9.89
C PRO A 281 -4.84 -3.76 -9.27
N GLU A 282 -3.95 -4.04 -8.31
CA GLU A 282 -3.88 -5.37 -7.69
C GLU A 282 -5.13 -5.72 -6.90
N ILE A 283 -5.69 -4.77 -6.14
CA ILE A 283 -6.91 -4.99 -5.37
C ILE A 283 -8.11 -5.13 -6.30
N VAL A 284 -8.23 -4.29 -7.33
CA VAL A 284 -9.32 -4.41 -8.33
C VAL A 284 -9.20 -5.72 -9.10
N GLY A 285 -8.00 -6.16 -9.46
CA GLY A 285 -7.75 -7.45 -10.10
C GLY A 285 -8.18 -8.63 -9.22
N PHE A 286 -7.88 -8.58 -7.93
CA PHE A 286 -8.35 -9.57 -6.97
C PHE A 286 -9.89 -9.57 -6.86
N LEU A 287 -10.52 -8.40 -6.74
CA LEU A 287 -11.97 -8.25 -6.66
C LEU A 287 -12.68 -8.66 -7.96
N ALA A 288 -12.03 -8.48 -9.11
CA ALA A 288 -12.51 -8.97 -10.38
C ALA A 288 -12.60 -10.51 -10.40
N ALA A 289 -11.56 -11.18 -9.87
CA ALA A 289 -11.50 -12.64 -9.75
C ALA A 289 -12.41 -13.21 -8.64
N HIS A 290 -12.70 -12.43 -7.58
CA HIS A 290 -13.45 -12.85 -6.40
C HIS A 290 -14.67 -11.94 -6.13
N PRO A 291 -15.78 -12.11 -6.90
CA PRO A 291 -16.95 -11.22 -6.82
C PRO A 291 -17.59 -11.11 -5.43
N GLU A 292 -17.44 -12.14 -4.60
CA GLU A 292 -17.98 -12.18 -3.23
C GLU A 292 -17.34 -11.18 -2.26
N PHE A 293 -16.22 -10.59 -2.63
CA PHE A 293 -15.52 -9.55 -1.85
C PHE A 293 -15.77 -8.14 -2.36
N ARG A 294 -16.43 -7.96 -3.49
CA ARG A 294 -16.65 -6.66 -4.11
C ARG A 294 -17.47 -5.73 -3.21
N PRO A 295 -16.95 -4.57 -2.82
CA PRO A 295 -17.69 -3.57 -2.05
C PRO A 295 -18.62 -2.71 -2.92
N ALA A 296 -18.48 -2.76 -4.25
CA ALA A 296 -19.17 -1.94 -5.23
C ALA A 296 -19.33 -2.68 -6.59
N PRO A 297 -20.12 -2.15 -7.52
CA PRO A 297 -20.21 -2.66 -8.89
C PRO A 297 -18.83 -2.70 -9.59
N LEU A 298 -18.62 -3.71 -10.43
CA LEU A 298 -17.36 -3.87 -11.18
C LEU A 298 -17.05 -2.65 -12.07
N ALA A 299 -18.06 -2.00 -12.63
CA ALA A 299 -17.88 -0.80 -13.46
C ALA A 299 -17.24 0.37 -12.69
N ASP A 300 -17.64 0.59 -11.42
CA ASP A 300 -17.02 1.63 -10.57
C ASP A 300 -15.58 1.26 -10.17
N MET A 301 -15.31 -0.04 -9.95
CA MET A 301 -13.95 -0.52 -9.69
C MET A 301 -13.06 -0.42 -10.93
N ALA A 302 -13.62 -0.66 -12.13
CA ALA A 302 -12.91 -0.44 -13.39
C ALA A 302 -12.59 1.05 -13.63
N ALA A 303 -13.51 1.95 -13.25
CA ALA A 303 -13.26 3.39 -13.28
C ALA A 303 -12.09 3.76 -12.36
N LEU A 304 -12.03 3.19 -11.16
CA LEU A 304 -10.95 3.43 -10.23
C LEU A 304 -9.61 2.89 -10.74
N TYR A 305 -9.61 1.71 -11.35
CA TYR A 305 -8.45 1.16 -12.03
C TYR A 305 -7.96 2.08 -13.16
N TYR A 306 -8.87 2.59 -13.98
CA TYR A 306 -8.56 3.55 -15.05
C TYR A 306 -7.95 4.84 -14.51
N GLN A 307 -8.46 5.38 -13.41
CA GLN A 307 -7.89 6.57 -12.79
C GLN A 307 -6.48 6.32 -12.24
N ALA A 308 -6.26 5.20 -11.55
CA ALA A 308 -4.93 4.82 -11.08
C ALA A 308 -3.94 4.63 -12.25
N TRP A 309 -4.39 4.03 -13.35
CA TRP A 309 -3.63 3.88 -14.57
C TRP A 309 -3.21 5.23 -15.16
N ASN A 310 -4.14 6.17 -15.36
CA ASN A 310 -3.83 7.51 -15.86
C ASN A 310 -2.84 8.26 -14.95
N TYR A 311 -2.98 8.07 -13.65
CA TYR A 311 -2.07 8.70 -12.70
C TYR A 311 -0.65 8.15 -12.81
N LEU A 312 -0.52 6.83 -12.95
CA LEU A 312 0.76 6.17 -13.15
C LEU A 312 1.42 6.59 -14.48
N LEU A 313 0.64 6.77 -15.54
CA LEU A 313 1.15 7.29 -16.82
C LEU A 313 1.70 8.71 -16.68
N HIS A 314 1.07 9.57 -15.87
CA HIS A 314 1.56 10.92 -15.60
C HIS A 314 2.96 10.92 -14.96
N ASP A 315 3.25 9.92 -14.13
CA ASP A 315 4.53 9.82 -13.44
C ASP A 315 5.54 8.90 -14.12
N TYR A 316 5.14 8.32 -15.23
CA TYR A 316 6.03 7.50 -16.04
C TYR A 316 6.91 8.37 -16.94
N ARG A 317 8.23 8.18 -16.85
CA ARG A 317 9.20 8.86 -17.68
C ARG A 317 9.41 8.08 -18.98
N ALA A 318 8.61 8.38 -19.99
CA ALA A 318 8.61 7.66 -21.26
C ALA A 318 9.95 7.76 -22.04
N ASP A 319 10.71 8.84 -21.85
CA ASP A 319 12.05 9.05 -22.41
C ASP A 319 13.12 8.13 -21.78
N ALA A 320 12.91 7.73 -20.53
CA ALA A 320 13.80 6.83 -19.79
C ALA A 320 13.27 5.40 -19.69
N HIS A 321 12.04 5.13 -20.09
CA HIS A 321 11.33 3.86 -19.89
C HIS A 321 11.24 3.42 -18.40
N LEU A 322 11.12 4.38 -17.49
CA LEU A 322 11.16 4.17 -16.04
C LEU A 322 10.04 4.91 -15.31
N LEU A 323 9.51 4.28 -14.28
CA LEU A 323 8.55 4.91 -13.38
C LEU A 323 9.29 5.88 -12.43
N SER A 324 8.74 7.09 -12.24
CA SER A 324 9.27 8.02 -11.25
C SER A 324 8.92 7.59 -9.83
N ILE A 325 9.83 6.88 -9.18
CA ILE A 325 9.63 6.42 -7.80
C ILE A 325 9.75 7.53 -6.75
N PHE A 326 10.23 8.70 -7.16
CA PHE A 326 10.36 9.87 -6.29
C PHE A 326 9.11 10.75 -6.27
N ALA A 327 8.17 10.48 -7.18
CA ALA A 327 6.90 11.17 -7.19
C ALA A 327 6.12 10.91 -5.90
N PHE A 328 5.35 11.89 -5.44
CA PHE A 328 4.48 11.82 -4.27
C PHE A 328 5.15 11.66 -2.91
N GLY A 329 6.39 12.06 -2.76
CA GLY A 329 7.03 12.08 -1.45
C GLY A 329 6.92 10.74 -0.74
N ARG A 330 7.62 9.77 -1.25
CA ARG A 330 7.57 8.43 -0.71
C ARG A 330 8.08 8.36 0.73
N GLY A 331 7.34 7.66 1.59
CA GLY A 331 7.56 7.65 3.03
C GLY A 331 8.72 6.79 3.56
N ASN A 332 9.62 6.26 2.72
CA ASN A 332 10.76 5.47 3.20
C ASN A 332 11.96 5.55 2.24
N TYR A 333 13.05 6.18 2.66
CA TYR A 333 14.27 6.33 1.87
C TYR A 333 14.88 5.00 1.39
N ALA A 334 14.73 3.92 2.14
CA ALA A 334 15.21 2.61 1.69
C ALA A 334 14.56 2.14 0.39
N TYR A 335 13.39 2.69 0.04
CA TYR A 335 12.67 2.33 -1.18
C TYR A 335 12.79 3.37 -2.31
N ILE A 336 13.42 4.51 -2.09
CA ILE A 336 13.61 5.55 -3.10
C ILE A 336 15.05 5.62 -3.63
N SER A 337 15.89 4.65 -3.29
CA SER A 337 17.25 4.57 -3.86
C SER A 337 17.20 4.22 -5.35
N ARG A 338 18.17 4.74 -6.13
CA ARG A 338 18.28 4.44 -7.57
C ARG A 338 18.41 2.94 -7.84
N ASP A 339 18.95 2.17 -6.90
CA ASP A 339 19.05 0.71 -6.99
C ASP A 339 17.70 0.00 -7.10
N ARG A 340 16.62 0.67 -6.72
CA ARG A 340 15.27 0.13 -6.79
C ARG A 340 14.42 0.70 -7.92
N GLU A 341 14.93 1.64 -8.69
CA GLU A 341 14.15 2.29 -9.76
C GLU A 341 13.73 1.28 -10.85
N TRP A 342 14.65 0.45 -11.31
CA TRP A 342 14.33 -0.62 -12.25
C TRP A 342 13.41 -1.69 -11.66
N GLN A 343 13.71 -2.12 -10.44
CA GLN A 343 12.86 -3.06 -9.69
C GLN A 343 11.43 -2.57 -9.54
N GLN A 344 11.22 -1.32 -9.18
CA GLN A 344 9.88 -0.75 -9.01
C GLN A 344 9.15 -0.63 -10.35
N THR A 345 9.86 -0.24 -11.42
CA THR A 345 9.31 -0.13 -12.76
C THR A 345 8.85 -1.49 -13.29
N THR A 346 9.71 -2.50 -13.23
CA THR A 346 9.36 -3.85 -13.68
C THR A 346 8.33 -4.52 -12.76
N GLY A 347 8.39 -4.25 -11.45
CA GLY A 347 7.36 -4.66 -10.50
C GLY A 347 5.99 -4.09 -10.85
N PHE A 348 5.94 -2.84 -11.28
CA PHE A 348 4.72 -2.20 -11.79
C PHE A 348 4.18 -2.93 -13.02
N PHE A 349 5.01 -3.20 -14.03
CA PHE A 349 4.55 -3.89 -15.23
C PHE A 349 3.95 -5.27 -14.92
N GLY A 350 4.58 -6.05 -14.05
CA GLY A 350 4.08 -7.37 -13.68
C GLY A 350 2.75 -7.32 -12.90
N LYS A 351 2.62 -6.38 -11.98
CA LYS A 351 1.39 -6.16 -11.23
C LYS A 351 0.26 -5.68 -12.13
N LEU A 352 0.55 -4.72 -13.01
CA LEU A 352 -0.39 -4.18 -13.97
C LEU A 352 -0.89 -5.27 -14.93
N ALA A 353 0.01 -6.03 -15.58
CA ALA A 353 -0.36 -7.07 -16.54
C ALA A 353 -1.27 -8.13 -15.91
N ASN A 354 -0.89 -8.67 -14.75
CA ASN A 354 -1.68 -9.69 -14.05
C ASN A 354 -3.08 -9.17 -13.66
N SER A 355 -3.15 -7.96 -13.12
CA SER A 355 -4.41 -7.36 -12.70
C SER A 355 -5.29 -7.00 -13.89
N HIS A 356 -4.69 -6.47 -14.95
CA HIS A 356 -5.38 -6.11 -16.18
C HIS A 356 -6.10 -7.31 -16.80
N THR A 357 -5.43 -8.47 -16.89
CA THR A 357 -6.04 -9.71 -17.36
C THR A 357 -7.30 -10.06 -16.57
N SER A 358 -7.20 -10.05 -15.24
CA SER A 358 -8.31 -10.40 -14.35
C SER A 358 -9.49 -9.42 -14.52
N ILE A 359 -9.19 -8.12 -14.61
CA ILE A 359 -10.21 -7.06 -14.77
C ILE A 359 -10.91 -7.18 -16.12
N MET A 360 -10.15 -7.29 -17.22
CA MET A 360 -10.72 -7.39 -18.57
C MET A 360 -11.58 -8.65 -18.75
N ASN A 361 -11.14 -9.78 -18.24
CA ASN A 361 -11.91 -11.02 -18.28
C ASN A 361 -13.22 -10.92 -17.48
N ALA A 362 -13.20 -10.25 -16.33
CA ALA A 362 -14.40 -10.04 -15.53
C ALA A 362 -15.38 -9.08 -16.22
N LEU A 363 -14.90 -7.98 -16.79
CA LEU A 363 -15.73 -7.02 -17.55
C LEU A 363 -16.40 -7.71 -18.76
N GLU A 364 -15.64 -8.51 -19.50
CA GLU A 364 -16.15 -9.28 -20.64
C GLU A 364 -17.20 -10.31 -20.19
N LYS A 365 -16.93 -11.08 -19.14
CA LYS A 365 -17.85 -12.07 -18.57
C LYS A 365 -19.16 -11.43 -18.11
N GLU A 366 -19.12 -10.21 -17.58
CA GLU A 366 -20.30 -9.47 -17.13
C GLU A 366 -20.93 -8.60 -18.23
N GLY A 367 -20.40 -8.63 -19.47
CA GLY A 367 -20.92 -7.86 -20.61
C GLY A 367 -20.74 -6.34 -20.47
N ILE A 368 -19.78 -5.88 -19.67
CA ILE A 368 -19.49 -4.46 -19.45
C ILE A 368 -18.58 -3.96 -20.57
N THR A 369 -19.15 -3.31 -21.56
CA THR A 369 -18.42 -2.75 -22.71
C THR A 369 -17.95 -1.32 -22.50
N THR A 370 -18.56 -0.60 -21.56
CA THR A 370 -18.16 0.75 -21.14
C THR A 370 -18.36 0.92 -19.64
N PHE A 371 -17.57 1.79 -19.03
CA PHE A 371 -17.66 2.13 -17.61
C PHE A 371 -17.44 3.65 -17.41
N PRO A 372 -17.85 4.25 -16.27
CA PRO A 372 -17.66 5.69 -16.05
C PRO A 372 -16.18 6.05 -15.94
N VAL A 373 -15.82 7.26 -16.39
CA VAL A 373 -14.44 7.78 -16.23
C VAL A 373 -14.10 7.97 -14.75
N VAL A 374 -15.07 8.41 -13.94
CA VAL A 374 -14.89 8.67 -12.49
C VAL A 374 -15.74 7.69 -11.71
N PRO A 375 -15.18 6.99 -10.72
CA PRO A 375 -15.94 6.04 -9.89
C PRO A 375 -16.99 6.75 -9.02
N THR A 376 -18.09 6.07 -8.75
CA THR A 376 -19.08 6.52 -7.77
C THR A 376 -18.68 6.07 -6.39
N LEU A 377 -17.97 6.92 -5.66
CA LEU A 377 -17.55 6.63 -4.30
C LEU A 377 -18.61 7.15 -3.29
N PRO A 378 -19.18 6.28 -2.44
CA PRO A 378 -20.24 6.68 -1.51
C PRO A 378 -19.70 7.57 -0.38
N SER A 379 -20.58 8.38 0.17
CA SER A 379 -20.27 9.08 1.43
C SER A 379 -20.04 8.08 2.55
N VAL A 380 -19.02 8.33 3.37
CA VAL A 380 -18.67 7.52 4.52
C VAL A 380 -18.21 8.39 5.68
N ALA A 381 -18.57 8.00 6.89
CA ALA A 381 -17.98 8.50 8.13
C ALA A 381 -18.03 7.35 9.14
N ARG A 382 -16.90 6.73 9.40
CA ARG A 382 -16.80 5.62 10.33
C ARG A 382 -15.38 5.42 10.84
N PHE A 383 -15.27 4.77 11.99
CA PHE A 383 -14.00 4.31 12.51
C PHE A 383 -13.92 2.79 12.34
N GLU A 384 -12.82 2.31 11.77
CA GLU A 384 -12.51 0.88 11.66
C GLU A 384 -11.40 0.53 12.65
N PHE A 385 -11.66 -0.41 13.54
CA PHE A 385 -10.63 -0.92 14.44
C PHE A 385 -9.79 -1.97 13.74
N PHE A 386 -8.47 -1.77 13.73
CA PHE A 386 -7.50 -2.80 13.35
C PHE A 386 -7.32 -3.80 14.49
N ARG A 387 -7.31 -3.28 15.70
CA ARG A 387 -7.26 -4.03 16.94
C ARG A 387 -8.04 -3.28 18.02
N LYS A 388 -8.80 -4.03 18.78
CA LYS A 388 -9.53 -3.52 19.94
C LYS A 388 -9.14 -4.33 21.17
N THR A 389 -8.31 -3.75 22.02
CA THR A 389 -7.91 -4.33 23.30
C THR A 389 -8.00 -3.26 24.39
N PRO A 390 -8.18 -3.67 25.69
CA PRO A 390 -8.21 -2.70 26.78
C PRO A 390 -6.93 -1.88 26.92
N GLU A 391 -5.78 -2.48 26.60
CA GLU A 391 -4.47 -1.86 26.82
C GLU A 391 -4.03 -1.00 25.64
N ARG A 392 -4.52 -1.30 24.44
CA ARG A 392 -4.01 -0.67 23.24
C ARG A 392 -4.90 -0.90 22.04
N SER A 393 -5.76 0.03 21.76
CA SER A 393 -6.57 0.02 20.54
C SER A 393 -5.87 0.75 19.40
N ALA A 394 -6.12 0.30 18.18
CA ALA A 394 -5.63 0.92 16.95
C ALA A 394 -6.69 0.83 15.87
N GLY A 395 -6.74 1.82 14.99
CA GLY A 395 -7.70 1.86 13.90
C GLY A 395 -7.54 3.10 13.02
N VAL A 396 -8.52 3.31 12.16
CA VAL A 396 -8.55 4.46 11.25
C VAL A 396 -9.94 5.09 11.23
N TRP A 397 -9.98 6.42 11.29
CA TRP A 397 -11.19 7.17 11.04
C TRP A 397 -11.26 7.57 9.58
N VAL A 398 -12.25 7.04 8.89
CA VAL A 398 -12.45 7.26 7.45
C VAL A 398 -13.62 8.19 7.24
N VAL A 399 -13.38 9.24 6.46
CA VAL A 399 -14.37 10.26 6.13
C VAL A 399 -14.33 10.58 4.65
N ARG A 400 -15.50 10.51 4.01
CA ARG A 400 -15.78 11.05 2.69
C ARG A 400 -17.17 11.67 2.71
N GLN A 401 -17.23 12.98 2.93
CA GLN A 401 -18.47 13.76 2.98
C GLN A 401 -18.31 15.09 2.22
N GLY A 402 -18.94 15.18 1.05
CA GLY A 402 -18.78 16.32 0.16
C GLY A 402 -17.32 16.55 -0.21
N MET A 403 -16.82 17.75 0.09
CA MET A 403 -15.43 18.14 -0.18
C MET A 403 -14.42 17.59 0.83
N LEU A 404 -14.88 17.13 1.97
CA LEU A 404 -14.00 16.65 3.04
C LEU A 404 -13.76 15.16 2.88
N ARG A 405 -12.51 14.79 2.61
CA ARG A 405 -12.08 13.41 2.40
C ARG A 405 -10.77 13.19 3.12
N PHE A 406 -10.71 12.22 4.02
CA PHE A 406 -9.48 11.81 4.67
C PHE A 406 -9.60 10.44 5.34
N ALA A 407 -8.46 9.83 5.60
CA ALA A 407 -8.32 8.74 6.55
C ALA A 407 -7.33 9.17 7.62
N LEU A 408 -7.73 9.14 8.88
CA LEU A 408 -6.91 9.51 10.03
C LEU A 408 -6.58 8.24 10.82
N PRO A 409 -5.40 7.64 10.62
CA PRO A 409 -5.00 6.46 11.39
C PRO A 409 -4.60 6.85 12.81
N ILE A 410 -5.13 6.10 13.79
CA ILE A 410 -4.67 6.06 15.16
C ILE A 410 -4.07 4.66 15.35
N THR A 411 -2.78 4.55 15.10
CA THR A 411 -2.09 3.29 15.05
C THR A 411 -0.67 3.41 15.60
N THR A 412 0.16 2.43 15.33
CA THR A 412 1.46 2.32 15.97
C THR A 412 2.53 3.15 15.31
N GLY A 413 3.46 3.64 16.12
CA GLY A 413 4.79 3.98 15.68
C GLY A 413 5.08 5.46 15.56
N THR A 414 6.33 5.77 15.83
CA THR A 414 6.97 7.08 15.65
C THR A 414 8.38 6.91 15.08
N LYS A 415 8.70 5.70 14.59
CA LYS A 415 10.01 5.43 14.03
C LYS A 415 10.12 6.12 12.67
N PRO A 416 11.14 6.95 12.44
CA PRO A 416 11.42 7.50 11.11
C PRO A 416 11.49 6.43 10.03
N GLY A 417 11.00 6.72 8.84
CA GLY A 417 10.95 5.78 7.74
C GLY A 417 9.76 4.80 7.76
N MET A 418 8.85 4.97 8.72
CA MET A 418 7.63 4.18 8.88
C MET A 418 6.44 5.13 8.87
N SER A 419 5.77 5.29 7.75
CA SER A 419 4.68 6.26 7.59
C SER A 419 3.34 5.84 8.20
N ASP A 420 3.23 4.64 8.74
CA ASP A 420 2.05 4.15 9.46
C ASP A 420 1.77 4.89 10.78
N TYR A 421 2.71 5.67 11.28
CA TYR A 421 2.52 6.57 12.40
C TYR A 421 2.36 8.04 12.00
N GLN A 422 2.21 8.32 10.71
CA GLN A 422 2.03 9.66 10.18
C GLN A 422 0.62 9.80 9.59
N PRO A 423 -0.40 10.06 10.40
CA PRO A 423 -1.74 10.27 9.89
C PRO A 423 -1.75 11.48 8.95
N SER A 424 -2.20 11.25 7.73
CA SER A 424 -2.28 12.27 6.69
C SER A 424 -3.72 12.44 6.24
N PRO A 425 -4.17 13.65 5.93
CA PRO A 425 -5.47 13.85 5.32
C PRO A 425 -5.45 13.33 3.89
N HIS A 426 -5.92 12.10 3.71
CA HIS A 426 -6.02 11.48 2.40
C HIS A 426 -7.10 12.16 1.55
N GLY A 427 -6.79 12.40 0.29
CA GLY A 427 -7.72 13.03 -0.64
C GLY A 427 -7.82 14.56 -0.55
N LEU A 428 -7.11 15.20 0.37
CA LEU A 428 -6.95 16.65 0.32
C LEU A 428 -6.07 17.04 -0.87
N PRO A 429 -6.52 17.90 -1.76
CA PRO A 429 -5.79 18.20 -2.99
C PRO A 429 -4.41 18.79 -2.72
N GLY A 430 -3.37 18.07 -3.13
CA GLY A 430 -2.00 18.50 -2.95
C GLY A 430 -1.44 18.45 -1.52
N PHE A 431 -2.19 17.89 -0.55
CA PHE A 431 -1.81 17.89 0.86
C PHE A 431 -1.78 16.49 1.50
N ALA A 432 -1.73 15.44 0.72
CA ALA A 432 -2.01 14.11 1.22
C ALA A 432 -0.81 13.18 1.37
N ALA A 433 0.35 13.50 0.83
CA ALA A 433 1.44 12.54 0.87
C ALA A 433 2.38 12.78 2.05
N PRO A 434 2.60 11.79 2.90
CA PRO A 434 3.69 11.83 3.85
C PRO A 434 5.02 11.65 3.12
N VAL A 435 5.99 12.46 3.47
CA VAL A 435 7.39 12.18 3.20
C VAL A 435 7.99 11.54 4.44
N GLU A 436 9.04 10.76 4.25
CA GLU A 436 9.59 9.87 5.25
C GLU A 436 9.88 10.48 6.61
N GLN A 437 10.25 11.70 6.68
CA GLN A 437 10.68 12.36 7.92
C GLN A 437 9.69 13.39 8.40
N VAL A 438 8.55 13.39 7.79
CA VAL A 438 7.52 14.35 8.14
C VAL A 438 6.76 13.83 9.33
N TYR A 439 6.43 14.73 10.12
CA TYR A 439 5.61 14.61 11.29
C TYR A 439 4.16 14.28 10.93
N PRO A 440 3.42 13.53 11.76
CA PRO A 440 2.03 13.22 11.50
C PRO A 440 1.21 14.46 11.18
N SER A 441 0.36 14.36 10.15
CA SER A 441 -0.60 15.41 9.82
C SER A 441 -1.76 15.40 10.80
N LEU A 442 -2.33 16.56 11.07
CA LEU A 442 -3.49 16.73 11.94
C LEU A 442 -3.28 16.25 13.39
N THR A 443 -2.07 15.87 13.74
CA THR A 443 -1.68 15.47 15.09
C THR A 443 -0.50 16.33 15.53
N PRO A 444 -0.61 17.09 16.63
CA PRO A 444 0.46 17.98 17.07
C PRO A 444 1.68 17.23 17.58
N PHE A 445 2.82 17.86 17.38
CA PHE A 445 4.08 17.59 18.03
C PHE A 445 4.24 18.53 19.21
N ILE A 446 4.58 17.99 20.35
CA ILE A 446 4.85 18.73 21.56
C ILE A 446 6.31 18.54 21.91
N GLU A 447 7.10 19.58 21.77
CA GLU A 447 8.50 19.63 22.21
C GLU A 447 8.54 20.07 23.67
N LEU A 448 8.99 19.19 24.52
CA LEU A 448 9.16 19.44 25.96
C LEU A 448 10.46 20.20 26.22
N ALA A 449 10.55 20.86 27.37
CA ALA A 449 11.76 21.62 27.77
C ALA A 449 13.01 20.74 27.91
N ASP A 450 12.84 19.45 28.17
CA ASP A 450 13.94 18.47 28.27
C ASP A 450 14.43 17.98 26.88
N GLY A 451 13.87 18.49 25.80
CA GLY A 451 14.26 18.16 24.42
C GLY A 451 13.51 16.98 23.81
N ARG A 452 12.70 16.24 24.57
CA ARG A 452 11.87 15.18 23.99
C ARG A 452 10.76 15.79 23.15
N THR A 453 10.51 15.19 21.98
CA THR A 453 9.35 15.48 21.16
C THR A 453 8.36 14.34 21.29
N VAL A 454 7.15 14.64 21.72
CA VAL A 454 6.09 13.64 21.95
C VAL A 454 4.91 13.86 21.02
N VAL A 455 4.22 12.77 20.68
CA VAL A 455 3.10 12.78 19.75
C VAL A 455 2.04 11.77 20.18
N ALA A 456 0.77 12.17 20.07
CA ALA A 456 -0.38 11.35 20.43
C ALA A 456 -0.86 10.54 19.20
N THR A 457 -0.17 9.45 18.86
CA THR A 457 -0.50 8.57 17.74
C THR A 457 -0.71 7.12 18.18
N ASP A 458 0.29 6.53 18.78
CA ASP A 458 0.28 5.14 19.22
C ASP A 458 -0.26 5.02 20.67
N GLY A 459 -0.92 3.89 20.96
CA GLY A 459 -1.30 3.51 22.31
C GLY A 459 -2.33 4.43 22.96
N ALA A 460 -3.34 4.85 22.21
CA ALA A 460 -4.47 5.56 22.81
C ALA A 460 -5.13 4.70 23.90
N ASP A 461 -5.34 5.29 25.07
CA ASP A 461 -6.02 4.65 26.19
C ASP A 461 -7.53 4.53 25.96
N MET A 462 -8.07 5.40 25.08
CA MET A 462 -9.48 5.45 24.71
C MET A 462 -9.61 5.88 23.26
N ILE A 463 -10.45 5.20 22.50
CA ILE A 463 -10.91 5.58 21.16
C ILE A 463 -12.42 5.36 21.12
N GLU A 464 -13.19 6.43 21.01
CA GLU A 464 -14.65 6.42 21.02
C GLU A 464 -15.22 7.12 19.79
N PRO A 465 -15.58 6.36 18.74
CA PRO A 465 -16.34 6.92 17.62
C PRO A 465 -17.80 7.11 18.00
N SER A 466 -18.42 8.18 17.52
CA SER A 466 -19.88 8.36 17.62
C SER A 466 -20.60 7.35 16.70
N ALA A 467 -21.86 7.05 17.02
CA ALA A 467 -22.67 6.12 16.25
C ALA A 467 -22.84 6.52 14.76
N ASN A 468 -22.86 7.82 14.46
CA ASN A 468 -22.93 8.34 13.09
C ASN A 468 -21.55 8.53 12.43
N GLY A 469 -20.47 8.16 13.11
CA GLY A 469 -19.10 8.28 12.63
C GLY A 469 -18.56 9.69 12.46
N ARG A 470 -19.34 10.74 12.78
CA ARG A 470 -18.95 12.15 12.55
C ARG A 470 -18.12 12.77 13.67
N THR A 471 -18.03 12.08 14.79
CA THR A 471 -17.22 12.52 15.94
C THR A 471 -16.33 11.37 16.37
N LEU A 472 -15.07 11.68 16.64
CA LEU A 472 -14.12 10.75 17.20
C LEU A 472 -13.50 11.41 18.45
N ARG A 473 -13.50 10.65 19.55
CA ARG A 473 -12.79 11.03 20.79
C ARG A 473 -11.65 10.06 21.03
N ALA A 474 -10.51 10.58 21.46
CA ALA A 474 -9.39 9.76 21.86
C ALA A 474 -8.63 10.39 23.02
N ARG A 475 -8.00 9.54 23.84
CA ARG A 475 -7.21 9.97 24.99
C ARG A 475 -5.89 9.23 25.03
N TRP A 476 -4.83 9.98 25.40
CA TRP A 476 -3.50 9.46 25.64
C TRP A 476 -2.99 9.93 27.00
N THR A 477 -2.54 9.01 27.82
CA THR A 477 -1.80 9.27 29.07
C THR A 477 -0.33 8.89 28.92
N ARG A 478 -0.02 8.07 27.91
CA ARG A 478 1.34 7.69 27.51
C ARG A 478 1.57 8.12 26.07
N TRP A 479 2.76 8.56 25.79
CA TRP A 479 3.09 9.21 24.52
C TRP A 479 4.15 8.44 23.77
N ALA A 480 4.01 8.39 22.47
CA ALA A 480 5.10 8.04 21.58
C ALA A 480 6.13 9.17 21.58
N VAL A 481 7.41 8.80 21.67
CA VAL A 481 8.53 9.74 21.61
C VAL A 481 9.21 9.59 20.27
N VAL A 482 9.36 10.70 19.54
CA VAL A 482 10.00 10.72 18.23
C VAL A 482 11.42 10.16 18.33
N GLY A 483 11.74 9.21 17.46
CA GLY A 483 13.04 8.52 17.45
C GLY A 483 13.10 7.24 18.29
N LEU A 484 12.10 6.94 19.12
CA LEU A 484 12.03 5.64 19.80
C LEU A 484 11.31 4.58 18.95
N PRO A 485 11.60 3.30 19.16
CA PRO A 485 10.90 2.22 18.48
C PRO A 485 9.39 2.25 18.71
N PRO A 486 8.58 1.82 17.73
CA PRO A 486 7.13 1.69 17.87
C PRO A 486 6.75 0.88 19.12
N GLY A 487 5.71 1.31 19.81
CA GLY A 487 5.22 0.64 21.01
C GLY A 487 5.93 0.98 22.31
N LYS A 488 7.04 1.72 22.27
CA LYS A 488 7.69 2.25 23.48
C LYS A 488 7.07 3.59 23.87
N LEU A 489 5.98 3.51 24.62
CA LEU A 489 5.28 4.67 25.13
C LEU A 489 5.86 5.14 26.47
N GLN A 490 5.89 6.46 26.66
CA GLN A 490 6.37 7.07 27.91
C GLN A 490 5.25 7.86 28.59
N ASP A 491 5.14 7.72 29.90
CA ASP A 491 4.43 8.69 30.72
C ASP A 491 5.33 9.92 30.89
N VAL A 492 4.88 11.02 30.35
CA VAL A 492 5.58 12.31 30.46
C VAL A 492 4.83 13.27 31.39
N GLY A 493 3.87 12.76 32.17
CA GLY A 493 3.06 13.54 33.08
C GLY A 493 1.99 14.39 32.38
N LEU A 494 1.81 14.23 31.08
CA LEU A 494 0.88 14.98 30.25
C LEU A 494 -0.22 14.06 29.74
N THR A 495 -1.47 14.49 29.85
CA THR A 495 -2.64 13.82 29.26
C THR A 495 -3.18 14.67 28.14
N SER A 496 -3.46 14.05 26.99
CA SER A 496 -4.19 14.65 25.86
C SER A 496 -5.55 14.00 25.73
N GLU A 497 -6.59 14.83 25.67
CA GLU A 497 -7.94 14.44 25.26
C GLU A 497 -8.30 15.19 23.99
N VAL A 498 -8.60 14.47 22.93
CA VAL A 498 -8.86 15.04 21.60
C VAL A 498 -10.26 14.68 21.16
N VAL A 499 -10.96 15.67 20.60
CA VAL A 499 -12.25 15.47 19.93
C VAL A 499 -12.14 16.02 18.52
N TRP A 500 -12.33 15.14 17.54
CA TRP A 500 -12.53 15.55 16.15
C TRP A 500 -14.01 15.51 15.82
N ARG A 501 -14.48 16.52 15.06
CA ARG A 501 -15.87 16.60 14.59
C ARG A 501 -15.89 17.02 13.13
N ILE A 502 -16.88 16.52 12.40
CA ILE A 502 -17.18 16.91 11.03
C ILE A 502 -18.53 17.59 11.01
N GLU A 503 -18.52 18.86 10.68
CA GLU A 503 -19.72 19.68 10.58
C GLU A 503 -19.57 20.69 9.42
N GLY A 504 -20.62 20.87 8.61
CA GLY A 504 -20.64 21.89 7.56
C GLY A 504 -19.50 21.82 6.53
N GLY A 505 -18.96 20.61 6.26
CA GLY A 505 -17.82 20.45 5.33
C GLY A 505 -16.46 20.81 5.93
N ALA A 506 -16.39 21.00 7.23
CA ALA A 506 -15.15 21.28 7.95
C ALA A 506 -14.81 20.17 8.95
N LEU A 507 -13.53 19.94 9.15
CA LEU A 507 -12.98 19.15 10.25
C LEU A 507 -12.55 20.08 11.37
N THR A 508 -13.13 19.89 12.55
CA THR A 508 -12.71 20.58 13.79
C THR A 508 -11.95 19.62 14.66
N ARG A 509 -10.83 20.05 15.21
CA ARG A 509 -10.02 19.35 16.20
C ARG A 509 -9.91 20.20 17.46
N GLU A 510 -10.42 19.67 18.56
CA GLU A 510 -10.33 20.26 19.88
C GLU A 510 -9.45 19.38 20.76
N GLU A 511 -8.40 19.93 21.36
CA GLU A 511 -7.50 19.22 22.25
C GLU A 511 -7.44 19.88 23.61
N THR A 512 -7.60 19.08 24.65
CA THR A 512 -7.36 19.47 26.03
C THR A 512 -6.11 18.81 26.56
N LEU A 513 -5.08 19.60 26.82
CA LEU A 513 -3.88 19.14 27.51
C LEU A 513 -4.01 19.40 29.01
N SER A 514 -3.73 18.37 29.81
CA SER A 514 -3.75 18.46 31.26
C SER A 514 -2.55 17.77 31.89
N SER A 515 -2.08 18.28 33.03
CA SER A 515 -0.98 17.70 33.80
C SER A 515 -1.21 17.85 35.30
N LYS A 516 -0.72 16.90 36.10
CA LYS A 516 -0.78 16.97 37.56
C LYS A 516 0.22 17.97 38.11
N GLN A 517 1.36 18.12 37.44
CA GLN A 517 2.44 19.05 37.80
C GLN A 517 2.66 20.00 36.60
N PRO A 518 3.17 21.21 36.81
CA PRO A 518 3.56 22.10 35.72
C PRO A 518 4.55 21.43 34.77
N ILE A 519 4.22 21.41 33.50
CA ILE A 519 5.10 20.89 32.44
C ILE A 519 5.44 22.05 31.51
N SER A 520 6.73 22.22 31.25
CA SER A 520 7.20 23.26 30.34
C SER A 520 7.20 22.72 28.91
N ILE A 521 6.32 23.30 28.09
CA ILE A 521 6.24 23.05 26.65
C ILE A 521 7.03 24.13 25.95
N ARG A 522 8.06 23.74 25.22
CA ARG A 522 8.89 24.65 24.43
C ARG A 522 8.23 25.03 23.12
N ARG A 523 7.57 24.05 22.46
CA ARG A 523 6.90 24.27 21.18
C ARG A 523 5.74 23.28 21.00
N TRP A 524 4.66 23.80 20.46
CA TRP A 524 3.57 23.01 19.92
C TRP A 524 3.47 23.31 18.42
N ARG A 525 3.41 22.30 17.58
CA ARG A 525 3.34 22.48 16.12
C ARG A 525 2.55 21.36 15.48
N MET A 526 1.89 21.69 14.35
CA MET A 526 1.21 20.73 13.49
C MET A 526 1.77 20.86 12.07
N ALA A 527 2.08 19.73 11.45
CA ALA A 527 2.54 19.68 10.07
C ALA A 527 1.39 19.27 9.14
N ILE A 528 1.38 19.82 7.94
CA ILE A 528 0.50 19.45 6.85
C ILE A 528 1.39 19.21 5.63
N PRO A 529 1.78 17.97 5.34
CA PRO A 529 2.65 17.68 4.21
C PRO A 529 1.94 17.93 2.89
N SER A 530 2.68 18.31 1.86
CA SER A 530 2.19 18.55 0.51
C SER A 530 2.99 17.76 -0.50
N THR A 531 2.31 17.31 -1.57
CA THR A 531 2.93 16.72 -2.75
C THR A 531 3.44 17.75 -3.75
N TYR A 532 3.15 19.03 -3.54
CA TYR A 532 3.56 20.13 -4.39
C TYR A 532 4.61 20.98 -3.71
N SER A 533 5.68 21.29 -4.44
CA SER A 533 6.77 22.17 -3.97
C SER A 533 6.37 23.66 -3.96
N ASN A 534 5.38 24.04 -4.75
CA ASN A 534 4.92 25.43 -4.94
C ASN A 534 3.57 25.67 -4.27
N ILE A 535 3.54 25.53 -2.95
CA ILE A 535 2.36 25.89 -2.16
C ILE A 535 2.40 27.38 -1.82
N ASP A 536 1.40 28.11 -2.25
CA ASP A 536 1.18 29.49 -1.81
C ASP A 536 0.51 29.49 -0.44
N MET A 537 0.95 30.41 0.40
CA MET A 537 0.41 30.60 1.75
C MET A 537 -0.05 32.04 1.93
N GLU A 538 -1.27 32.21 2.38
CA GLU A 538 -1.89 33.50 2.64
C GLU A 538 -2.40 33.56 4.08
N MET A 539 -1.96 34.57 4.84
CA MET A 539 -2.54 34.86 6.15
C MET A 539 -3.87 35.59 5.97
N LEU A 540 -4.98 34.91 6.29
CA LEU A 540 -6.34 35.49 6.13
C LEU A 540 -6.68 36.48 7.24
N LYS A 541 -6.38 36.12 8.48
CA LYS A 541 -6.56 36.91 9.71
C LYS A 541 -5.72 36.31 10.82
N ARG A 542 -5.67 36.93 11.98
CA ARG A 542 -4.99 36.35 13.15
C ARG A 542 -5.53 34.96 13.43
N GLY A 543 -4.64 33.97 13.44
CA GLY A 543 -4.99 32.58 13.68
C GLY A 543 -5.61 31.83 12.51
N ALA A 544 -5.66 32.41 11.30
CA ALA A 544 -6.18 31.73 10.12
C ALA A 544 -5.22 31.86 8.93
N VAL A 545 -4.93 30.72 8.29
CA VAL A 545 -4.04 30.62 7.13
C VAL A 545 -4.71 29.83 6.01
N ARG A 546 -4.50 30.24 4.77
CA ARG A 546 -4.90 29.52 3.56
C ARG A 546 -3.67 29.01 2.84
N PHE A 547 -3.67 27.73 2.56
CA PHE A 547 -2.71 27.09 1.65
C PHE A 547 -3.40 26.86 0.31
N LYS A 548 -2.70 27.19 -0.78
CA LYS A 548 -3.18 27.00 -2.15
C LYS A 548 -2.32 26.00 -2.87
N SER A 549 -2.93 25.05 -3.55
CA SER A 549 -2.29 24.10 -4.46
C SER A 549 -2.91 24.21 -5.85
N PRO A 550 -2.28 23.63 -6.90
CA PRO A 550 -2.88 23.56 -8.23
C PRO A 550 -4.24 22.85 -8.27
N LYS A 551 -4.57 22.02 -7.28
CA LYS A 551 -5.81 21.25 -7.22
C LYS A 551 -6.87 21.80 -6.26
N GLY A 552 -6.52 22.78 -5.41
CA GLY A 552 -7.49 23.34 -4.47
C GLY A 552 -6.87 24.14 -3.34
N THR A 553 -7.69 24.53 -2.39
CA THR A 553 -7.28 25.32 -1.21
C THR A 553 -7.58 24.58 0.08
N LEU A 554 -6.76 24.83 1.10
CA LEU A 554 -6.90 24.33 2.45
C LEU A 554 -6.86 25.50 3.43
N ASP A 555 -7.99 25.78 4.08
CA ASP A 555 -8.09 26.82 5.11
C ASP A 555 -7.94 26.18 6.49
N VAL A 556 -7.02 26.70 7.28
CA VAL A 556 -6.76 26.24 8.65
C VAL A 556 -6.95 27.42 9.60
N THR A 557 -7.85 27.25 10.57
CA THR A 557 -8.11 28.28 11.59
C THR A 557 -7.82 27.71 12.98
N PHE A 558 -7.05 28.44 13.77
CA PHE A 558 -6.74 28.12 15.16
C PHE A 558 -7.55 29.00 16.11
N GLY A 559 -7.82 28.49 17.31
CA GLY A 559 -8.52 29.24 18.35
C GLY A 559 -7.83 30.59 18.67
N ALA A 560 -8.62 31.60 19.01
CA ALA A 560 -8.24 33.01 19.05
C ALA A 560 -7.09 33.36 20.04
N ASP A 561 -6.80 32.51 21.01
CA ASP A 561 -5.93 32.87 22.15
C ASP A 561 -4.44 32.56 21.94
N PHE A 562 -4.07 31.97 20.78
CA PHE A 562 -2.69 31.59 20.50
C PHE A 562 -2.09 32.40 19.36
N PRO A 563 -0.84 32.88 19.53
CA PRO A 563 -0.09 33.42 18.40
C PRO A 563 0.26 32.26 17.45
N VAL A 564 -0.32 32.28 16.26
CA VAL A 564 -0.04 31.31 15.22
C VAL A 564 1.02 31.86 14.27
N GLN A 565 2.08 31.11 14.07
CA GLN A 565 3.02 31.34 12.99
C GLN A 565 2.93 30.16 12.03
N ALA A 566 2.66 30.44 10.77
CA ALA A 566 2.69 29.46 9.71
C ALA A 566 3.93 29.68 8.84
N THR A 567 4.58 28.59 8.46
CA THR A 567 5.73 28.61 7.54
C THR A 567 5.59 27.47 6.54
N VAL A 568 5.96 27.74 5.30
CA VAL A 568 6.15 26.69 4.29
C VAL A 568 7.62 26.28 4.32
N VAL A 569 7.87 24.99 4.54
CA VAL A 569 9.22 24.44 4.56
C VAL A 569 9.32 23.49 3.37
N ALA A 570 10.25 23.78 2.44
CA ALA A 570 10.56 22.84 1.39
C ALA A 570 11.21 21.58 2.01
N ALA A 571 10.73 20.40 1.63
CA ALA A 571 11.45 19.17 1.90
C ALA A 571 12.72 19.18 1.03
N GLY A 572 13.91 19.15 1.67
CA GLY A 572 15.19 19.13 1.00
C GLY A 572 15.45 17.82 0.27
#